data_7b6e19763444f78066bfd4c97f55cbd8
#
_entry.id   7b6e19763444f78066bfd4c97f55cbd8
#
_cell.length_a   1.000
_cell.length_b   1.000
_cell.length_c   1.000
_cell.angle_alpha   90.00
_cell.angle_beta   90.00
_cell.angle_gamma   90.00
#
_symmetry.space_group_name_H-M   'P 1'
#
loop_
_entity.id
_entity.type
_entity.pdbx_description
1 polymer ?
#
loop_
_entity_poly.entity_id
_entity_poly.type
_entity_poly.pdbx_seq_one_letter_code
_entity_poly.pdbx_strand_id
1 'polypeptide(L)'
;MAIGLLVLFSASYARAYYETKNAASVFVNQLIFAVMGIGVMWLISRVPYEWYQKLSLLILAASIGLLVLVPFIGTESGGATRWLDFGFVSFQPSEIAKFGVICSFAAIMAAHTRDMKTIRYGVAPYVVILGIIAVLLYLEPHMSATLIILALGFILMTLGGTDWKYLVGLVILGCLLVAVYLLTKGYTGGRISAWLHPENDPLDKGLQVLQSQYAIGS
;
A
#
# COMPACT_ATOMS: atom_id res chain seq x y z
N MET A 1 7.95 5.69 -16.74
CA MET A 1 8.47 4.31 -16.72
C MET A 1 9.88 4.21 -17.32
N ALA A 2 10.14 4.67 -18.56
CA ALA A 2 11.47 4.61 -19.19
C ALA A 2 12.56 5.30 -18.36
N ILE A 3 12.34 6.52 -17.90
CA ILE A 3 13.28 7.26 -17.02
C ILE A 3 13.57 6.46 -15.74
N GLY A 4 12.55 5.87 -15.11
CA GLY A 4 12.75 5.06 -13.92
C GLY A 4 13.60 3.82 -14.14
N LEU A 5 13.48 3.17 -15.29
CA LEU A 5 14.32 2.03 -15.66
C LEU A 5 15.79 2.43 -15.91
N LEU A 6 16.02 3.59 -16.54
CA LEU A 6 17.38 4.12 -16.76
C LEU A 6 18.07 4.47 -15.43
N VAL A 7 17.34 5.15 -14.53
CA VAL A 7 17.84 5.50 -13.18
C VAL A 7 18.10 4.23 -12.37
N LEU A 8 17.20 3.23 -12.43
CA LEU A 8 17.40 1.95 -11.77
C LEU A 8 18.67 1.26 -12.26
N PHE A 9 18.90 1.20 -13.57
CA PHE A 9 20.11 0.59 -14.13
C PHE A 9 21.37 1.28 -13.59
N SER A 10 21.40 2.60 -13.62
CA SER A 10 22.53 3.38 -13.11
C SER A 10 22.77 3.14 -11.61
N ALA A 11 21.72 3.19 -10.79
CA ALA A 11 21.81 3.04 -9.35
C ALA A 11 22.14 1.60 -8.89
N SER A 12 21.67 0.58 -9.63
CA SER A 12 21.85 -0.83 -9.24
C SER A 12 23.09 -1.48 -9.85
N TYR A 13 23.76 -0.83 -10.81
CA TYR A 13 24.86 -1.39 -11.58
C TYR A 13 25.97 -2.01 -10.71
N ALA A 14 26.52 -1.24 -9.81
CA ALA A 14 27.63 -1.67 -8.95
C ALA A 14 27.20 -2.82 -8.02
N ARG A 15 26.06 -2.67 -7.35
CA ARG A 15 25.52 -3.67 -6.43
C ARG A 15 25.21 -4.98 -7.14
N ALA A 16 24.53 -4.94 -8.31
CA ALA A 16 24.19 -6.12 -9.09
C ALA A 16 25.46 -6.87 -9.55
N TYR A 17 26.51 -6.14 -9.94
CA TYR A 17 27.79 -6.74 -10.32
C TYR A 17 28.47 -7.46 -9.15
N TYR A 18 28.46 -6.87 -7.96
CA TYR A 18 29.05 -7.50 -6.77
C TYR A 18 28.29 -8.74 -6.32
N GLU A 19 26.95 -8.70 -6.32
CA GLU A 19 26.11 -9.79 -5.83
C GLU A 19 26.01 -10.96 -6.84
N THR A 20 25.81 -10.67 -8.13
CA THR A 20 25.47 -11.70 -9.14
C THR A 20 26.53 -11.85 -10.24
N LYS A 21 27.60 -11.06 -10.22
CA LYS A 21 28.59 -10.94 -11.33
C LYS A 21 27.97 -10.49 -12.67
N ASN A 22 26.73 -10.05 -12.62
CA ASN A 22 26.01 -9.53 -13.80
C ASN A 22 25.37 -8.17 -13.45
N ALA A 23 25.96 -7.10 -13.94
CA ALA A 23 25.50 -5.73 -13.69
C ALA A 23 24.08 -5.44 -14.18
N ALA A 24 23.57 -6.20 -15.14
CA ALA A 24 22.25 -6.02 -15.71
C ALA A 24 21.15 -6.88 -15.03
N SER A 25 21.48 -7.74 -14.08
CA SER A 25 20.52 -8.70 -13.49
C SER A 25 19.28 -8.04 -12.91
N VAL A 26 19.46 -6.99 -12.12
CA VAL A 26 18.35 -6.24 -11.49
C VAL A 26 17.52 -5.52 -12.57
N PHE A 27 18.20 -4.90 -13.55
CA PHE A 27 17.55 -4.17 -14.63
C PHE A 27 16.71 -5.11 -15.53
N VAL A 28 17.25 -6.27 -15.92
CA VAL A 28 16.53 -7.21 -16.78
C VAL A 28 15.27 -7.74 -16.10
N ASN A 29 15.38 -8.14 -14.85
CA ASN A 29 14.21 -8.57 -14.06
C ASN A 29 13.14 -7.48 -14.01
N GLN A 30 13.53 -6.25 -13.71
CA GLN A 30 12.60 -5.13 -13.64
C GLN A 30 12.00 -4.79 -15.02
N LEU A 31 12.78 -4.91 -16.10
CA LEU A 31 12.29 -4.71 -17.46
C LEU A 31 11.22 -5.75 -17.84
N ILE A 32 11.44 -7.02 -17.49
CA ILE A 32 10.47 -8.10 -17.73
C ILE A 32 9.15 -7.79 -16.99
N PHE A 33 9.21 -7.46 -15.69
CA PHE A 33 8.02 -7.09 -14.95
C PHE A 33 7.35 -5.83 -15.47
N ALA A 34 8.13 -4.86 -15.95
CA ALA A 34 7.62 -3.65 -16.57
C ALA A 34 6.83 -3.93 -17.84
N VAL A 35 7.37 -4.77 -18.73
CA VAL A 35 6.69 -5.17 -19.98
C VAL A 35 5.43 -5.99 -19.69
N MET A 36 5.53 -6.96 -18.77
CA MET A 36 4.35 -7.71 -18.33
C MET A 36 3.28 -6.80 -17.72
N GLY A 37 3.67 -5.83 -16.87
CA GLY A 37 2.77 -4.87 -16.28
C GLY A 37 2.04 -4.00 -17.32
N ILE A 38 2.73 -3.54 -18.35
CA ILE A 38 2.12 -2.83 -19.49
C ILE A 38 1.10 -3.73 -20.21
N GLY A 39 1.47 -4.99 -20.47
CA GLY A 39 0.58 -5.98 -21.09
C GLY A 39 -0.70 -6.20 -20.27
N VAL A 40 -0.55 -6.42 -18.96
CA VAL A 40 -1.69 -6.57 -18.02
C VAL A 40 -2.53 -5.29 -17.99
N MET A 41 -1.92 -4.13 -17.92
CA MET A 41 -2.63 -2.84 -17.95
C MET A 41 -3.46 -2.68 -19.23
N TRP A 42 -2.90 -3.04 -20.38
CA TRP A 42 -3.61 -3.01 -21.66
C TRP A 42 -4.78 -3.99 -21.71
N LEU A 43 -4.61 -5.22 -21.21
CA LEU A 43 -5.69 -6.22 -21.13
C LEU A 43 -6.82 -5.75 -20.21
N ILE A 44 -6.47 -5.26 -19.01
CA ILE A 44 -7.43 -4.76 -18.01
C ILE A 44 -8.20 -3.55 -18.56
N SER A 45 -7.56 -2.68 -19.33
CA SER A 45 -8.22 -1.51 -19.93
C SER A 45 -9.33 -1.87 -20.95
N ARG A 46 -9.32 -3.13 -21.45
CA ARG A 46 -10.37 -3.63 -22.38
C ARG A 46 -11.57 -4.22 -21.66
N VAL A 47 -11.47 -4.44 -20.35
CA VAL A 47 -12.57 -4.98 -19.56
C VAL A 47 -13.58 -3.88 -19.27
N PRO A 48 -14.88 -4.03 -19.62
CA PRO A 48 -15.92 -3.06 -19.30
C PRO A 48 -16.03 -2.85 -17.78
N TYR A 49 -16.24 -1.60 -17.35
CA TYR A 49 -16.30 -1.25 -15.92
C TYR A 49 -17.44 -1.95 -15.17
N GLU A 50 -18.48 -2.38 -15.84
CA GLU A 50 -19.61 -3.13 -15.27
C GLU A 50 -19.17 -4.46 -14.62
N TRP A 51 -18.12 -5.08 -15.16
CA TRP A 51 -17.53 -6.29 -14.57
C TRP A 51 -16.85 -5.98 -13.23
N TYR A 52 -16.13 -4.87 -13.15
CA TYR A 52 -15.53 -4.43 -11.88
C TYR A 52 -16.60 -4.11 -10.85
N GLN A 53 -17.70 -3.48 -11.26
CA GLN A 53 -18.83 -3.19 -10.37
C GLN A 53 -19.48 -4.48 -9.85
N LYS A 54 -19.76 -5.45 -10.72
CA LYS A 54 -20.39 -6.74 -10.35
C LYS A 54 -19.50 -7.58 -9.46
N LEU A 55 -18.20 -7.58 -9.73
CA LEU A 55 -17.23 -8.39 -9.00
C LEU A 55 -16.60 -7.66 -7.80
N SER A 56 -16.95 -6.41 -7.56
CA SER A 56 -16.32 -5.55 -6.55
C SER A 56 -16.29 -6.16 -5.15
N LEU A 57 -17.41 -6.72 -4.68
CA LEU A 57 -17.50 -7.37 -3.38
C LEU A 57 -16.70 -8.68 -3.33
N LEU A 58 -16.66 -9.43 -4.43
CA LEU A 58 -15.85 -10.64 -4.52
C LEU A 58 -14.36 -10.31 -4.47
N ILE A 59 -13.93 -9.28 -5.20
CA ILE A 59 -12.55 -8.79 -5.19
C ILE A 59 -12.16 -8.33 -3.78
N LEU A 60 -13.05 -7.60 -3.11
CA LEU A 60 -12.83 -7.15 -1.73
C LEU A 60 -12.74 -8.37 -0.77
N ALA A 61 -13.67 -9.32 -0.85
CA ALA A 61 -13.67 -10.51 -0.02
C ALA A 61 -12.40 -11.35 -0.24
N ALA A 62 -11.99 -11.54 -1.49
CA ALA A 62 -10.75 -12.23 -1.84
C ALA A 62 -9.51 -11.50 -1.27
N SER A 63 -9.46 -10.16 -1.37
CA SER A 63 -8.35 -9.39 -0.82
C SER A 63 -8.27 -9.45 0.71
N ILE A 64 -9.42 -9.40 1.41
CA ILE A 64 -9.48 -9.59 2.87
C ILE A 64 -9.04 -11.01 3.22
N GLY A 65 -9.49 -12.04 2.48
CA GLY A 65 -9.07 -13.41 2.67
C GLY A 65 -7.56 -13.60 2.52
N LEU A 66 -6.95 -12.95 1.52
CA LEU A 66 -5.49 -12.97 1.35
C LEU A 66 -4.77 -12.26 2.51
N LEU A 67 -5.27 -11.13 3.01
CA LEU A 67 -4.70 -10.46 4.18
C LEU A 67 -4.79 -11.34 5.44
N VAL A 68 -5.88 -12.07 5.63
CA VAL A 68 -6.02 -13.01 6.75
C VAL A 68 -5.00 -14.16 6.66
N LEU A 69 -4.60 -14.56 5.46
CA LEU A 69 -3.62 -15.64 5.27
C LEU A 69 -2.18 -15.21 5.56
N VAL A 70 -1.84 -13.92 5.41
CA VAL A 70 -0.45 -13.43 5.59
C VAL A 70 0.17 -13.82 6.94
N PRO A 71 -0.48 -13.64 8.09
CA PRO A 71 0.11 -14.02 9.38
C PRO A 71 0.43 -15.52 9.51
N PHE A 72 -0.21 -16.39 8.71
CA PHE A 72 -0.06 -17.85 8.79
C PHE A 72 0.97 -18.42 7.82
N ILE A 73 1.01 -17.91 6.59
CA ILE A 73 1.83 -18.45 5.49
C ILE A 73 2.74 -17.41 4.84
N GLY A 74 2.74 -16.18 5.36
CA GLY A 74 3.55 -15.10 4.81
C GLY A 74 5.03 -15.29 5.05
N THR A 75 5.85 -14.75 4.15
CA THR A 75 7.31 -14.69 4.27
C THR A 75 7.75 -13.37 4.88
N GLU A 76 8.74 -13.45 5.76
CA GLU A 76 9.31 -12.28 6.39
C GLU A 76 10.27 -11.56 5.43
N SER A 77 10.06 -10.25 5.26
CA SER A 77 10.96 -9.39 4.49
C SER A 77 11.07 -8.03 5.18
N GLY A 78 12.31 -7.62 5.48
CA GLY A 78 12.58 -6.35 6.13
C GLY A 78 12.00 -6.23 7.55
N GLY A 79 11.99 -7.33 8.32
CA GLY A 79 11.55 -7.35 9.72
C GLY A 79 10.03 -7.40 9.91
N ALA A 80 9.26 -7.76 8.87
CA ALA A 80 7.82 -8.00 8.99
C ALA A 80 7.31 -8.98 7.92
N THR A 81 6.33 -9.80 8.30
CA THR A 81 5.67 -10.76 7.42
C THR A 81 4.59 -10.06 6.62
N ARG A 82 4.80 -9.86 5.32
CA ARG A 82 3.94 -9.03 4.46
C ARG A 82 3.75 -9.58 3.06
N TRP A 83 4.53 -10.62 2.69
CA TRP A 83 4.57 -11.16 1.35
C TRP A 83 4.04 -12.58 1.34
N LEU A 84 3.30 -12.92 0.31
CA LEU A 84 2.98 -14.30 -0.02
C LEU A 84 3.91 -14.73 -1.16
N ASP A 85 4.70 -15.76 -0.89
CA ASP A 85 5.67 -16.30 -1.84
C ASP A 85 5.19 -17.67 -2.34
N PHE A 86 4.97 -17.76 -3.65
CA PHE A 86 4.60 -19.01 -4.33
C PHE A 86 5.79 -19.63 -5.10
N GLY A 87 7.02 -19.24 -4.77
CA GLY A 87 8.24 -19.76 -5.34
C GLY A 87 8.65 -19.07 -6.66
N PHE A 88 7.75 -18.89 -7.59
CA PHE A 88 7.99 -18.21 -8.87
C PHE A 88 7.51 -16.76 -8.90
N VAL A 89 6.59 -16.40 -8.03
CA VAL A 89 6.08 -15.02 -7.86
C VAL A 89 5.81 -14.77 -6.39
N SER A 90 6.36 -13.68 -5.88
CA SER A 90 5.98 -13.11 -4.58
C SER A 90 5.13 -11.87 -4.79
N PHE A 91 4.03 -11.76 -4.09
CA PHE A 91 3.16 -10.58 -4.13
C PHE A 91 2.71 -10.16 -2.74
N GLN A 92 2.31 -8.91 -2.63
CA GLN A 92 1.87 -8.32 -1.37
C GLN A 92 0.34 -8.18 -1.37
N PRO A 93 -0.41 -8.88 -0.49
CA PRO A 93 -1.86 -8.83 -0.44
C PRO A 93 -2.44 -7.43 -0.25
N SER A 94 -1.74 -6.54 0.43
CA SER A 94 -2.17 -5.14 0.60
C SER A 94 -2.27 -4.37 -0.72
N GLU A 95 -1.53 -4.76 -1.78
CA GLU A 95 -1.66 -4.16 -3.10
C GLU A 95 -3.01 -4.52 -3.75
N ILE A 96 -3.43 -5.79 -3.59
CA ILE A 96 -4.75 -6.24 -4.05
C ILE A 96 -5.87 -5.61 -3.23
N ALA A 97 -5.65 -5.43 -1.91
CA ALA A 97 -6.63 -4.79 -1.03
C ALA A 97 -6.90 -3.32 -1.42
N LYS A 98 -5.89 -2.57 -1.86
CA LYS A 98 -6.10 -1.21 -2.41
C LYS A 98 -7.05 -1.22 -3.60
N PHE A 99 -6.85 -2.15 -4.53
CA PHE A 99 -7.73 -2.30 -5.69
C PHE A 99 -9.15 -2.73 -5.28
N GLY A 100 -9.26 -3.68 -4.35
CA GLY A 100 -10.54 -4.14 -3.79
C GLY A 100 -11.33 -3.00 -3.13
N VAL A 101 -10.66 -2.14 -2.35
CA VAL A 101 -11.27 -0.96 -1.73
C VAL A 101 -11.78 0.02 -2.80
N ILE A 102 -10.97 0.33 -3.82
CA ILE A 102 -11.37 1.26 -4.88
C ILE A 102 -12.62 0.75 -5.60
N CYS A 103 -12.61 -0.51 -6.05
CA CYS A 103 -13.75 -1.09 -6.78
C CYS A 103 -15.01 -1.18 -5.91
N SER A 104 -14.89 -1.65 -4.67
CA SER A 104 -16.05 -1.83 -3.80
C SER A 104 -16.66 -0.49 -3.34
N PHE A 105 -15.82 0.49 -3.00
CA PHE A 105 -16.30 1.81 -2.62
C PHE A 105 -17.01 2.49 -3.78
N ALA A 106 -16.41 2.48 -4.98
CA ALA A 106 -17.03 3.04 -6.17
C ALA A 106 -18.38 2.37 -6.49
N ALA A 107 -18.47 1.03 -6.37
CA ALA A 107 -19.70 0.29 -6.59
C ALA A 107 -20.80 0.62 -5.55
N ILE A 108 -20.46 0.69 -4.26
CA ILE A 108 -21.41 1.04 -3.18
C ILE A 108 -21.91 2.48 -3.37
N MET A 109 -21.00 3.42 -3.67
CA MET A 109 -21.35 4.83 -3.90
C MET A 109 -22.26 5.00 -5.13
N ALA A 110 -21.97 4.31 -6.22
CA ALA A 110 -22.80 4.34 -7.42
C ALA A 110 -24.22 3.80 -7.16
N ALA A 111 -24.36 2.77 -6.32
CA ALA A 111 -25.66 2.21 -5.94
C ALA A 111 -26.47 3.12 -4.99
N HIS A 112 -25.83 3.95 -4.18
CA HIS A 112 -26.45 4.75 -3.12
C HIS A 112 -26.18 6.25 -3.24
N THR A 113 -26.01 6.78 -4.44
CA THR A 113 -25.62 8.18 -4.70
C THR A 113 -26.48 9.21 -3.97
N ARG A 114 -27.78 8.95 -3.82
CA ARG A 114 -28.75 9.88 -3.17
C ARG A 114 -28.61 9.87 -1.64
N ASP A 115 -28.15 8.76 -1.07
CA ASP A 115 -28.12 8.52 0.38
C ASP A 115 -26.72 8.71 0.99
N MET A 116 -25.75 9.17 0.21
CA MET A 116 -24.36 9.37 0.64
C MET A 116 -24.18 10.37 1.79
N LYS A 117 -25.17 11.23 2.04
CA LYS A 117 -25.18 12.18 3.16
C LYS A 117 -25.65 11.57 4.47
N THR A 118 -26.04 10.28 4.48
CA THR A 118 -26.50 9.58 5.68
C THR A 118 -25.36 8.75 6.30
N ILE A 119 -25.42 8.50 7.61
CA ILE A 119 -24.46 7.61 8.29
C ILE A 119 -24.53 6.20 7.69
N ARG A 120 -25.74 5.71 7.41
CA ARG A 120 -26.00 4.33 7.02
C ARG A 120 -25.32 3.95 5.69
N TYR A 121 -25.34 4.84 4.69
CA TYR A 121 -24.82 4.57 3.35
C TYR A 121 -23.59 5.40 2.99
N GLY A 122 -23.38 6.56 3.63
CA GLY A 122 -22.26 7.44 3.36
C GLY A 122 -21.04 7.23 4.26
N VAL A 123 -21.21 6.52 5.40
CA VAL A 123 -20.11 6.36 6.38
C VAL A 123 -19.94 4.90 6.81
N ALA A 124 -20.99 4.28 7.31
CA ALA A 124 -20.89 2.98 7.98
C ALA A 124 -20.22 1.87 7.15
N PRO A 125 -20.60 1.60 5.88
CA PRO A 125 -19.99 0.53 5.12
C PRO A 125 -18.49 0.75 4.87
N TYR A 126 -18.09 2.00 4.64
CA TYR A 126 -16.69 2.36 4.38
C TYR A 126 -15.82 2.22 5.62
N VAL A 127 -16.30 2.72 6.75
CA VAL A 127 -15.58 2.64 8.04
C VAL A 127 -15.45 1.18 8.49
N VAL A 128 -16.48 0.35 8.30
CA VAL A 128 -16.38 -1.08 8.62
C VAL A 128 -15.33 -1.77 7.76
N ILE A 129 -15.36 -1.57 6.43
CA ILE A 129 -14.38 -2.17 5.52
C ILE A 129 -12.96 -1.69 5.85
N LEU A 130 -12.76 -0.39 5.99
CA LEU A 130 -11.46 0.20 6.34
C LEU A 130 -10.98 -0.28 7.72
N GLY A 131 -11.88 -0.41 8.68
CA GLY A 131 -11.56 -0.91 10.02
C GLY A 131 -11.07 -2.35 10.00
N ILE A 132 -11.76 -3.24 9.26
CA ILE A 132 -11.33 -4.63 9.09
C ILE A 132 -9.93 -4.70 8.47
N ILE A 133 -9.70 -3.97 7.37
CA ILE A 133 -8.41 -3.96 6.68
C ILE A 133 -7.31 -3.35 7.58
N ALA A 134 -7.60 -2.28 8.30
CA ALA A 134 -6.66 -1.64 9.20
C ALA A 134 -6.24 -2.57 10.35
N VAL A 135 -7.17 -3.33 10.92
CA VAL A 135 -6.86 -4.33 11.97
C VAL A 135 -5.98 -5.44 11.40
N LEU A 136 -6.26 -5.96 10.21
CA LEU A 136 -5.44 -7.00 9.58
C LEU A 136 -4.02 -6.49 9.29
N LEU A 137 -3.88 -5.30 8.70
CA LEU A 137 -2.59 -4.68 8.43
C LEU A 137 -1.81 -4.28 9.70
N TYR A 138 -2.52 -4.02 10.80
CA TYR A 138 -1.89 -3.82 12.11
C TYR A 138 -1.24 -5.09 12.63
N LEU A 139 -1.85 -6.26 12.40
CA LEU A 139 -1.27 -7.57 12.75
C LEU A 139 -0.02 -7.89 11.90
N GLU A 140 0.06 -7.36 10.67
CA GLU A 140 1.20 -7.54 9.74
C GLU A 140 2.33 -6.50 9.93
N PRO A 141 2.39 -5.68 10.96
CA PRO A 141 3.07 -4.38 11.17
C PRO A 141 3.31 -3.58 9.86
N HIS A 142 2.26 -3.35 9.08
CA HIS A 142 2.34 -2.68 7.77
C HIS A 142 1.72 -1.28 7.76
N MET A 143 2.32 -0.36 8.50
CA MET A 143 1.78 0.99 8.73
C MET A 143 1.63 1.82 7.43
N SER A 144 2.57 1.70 6.51
CA SER A 144 2.53 2.46 5.25
C SER A 144 1.32 2.08 4.39
N ALA A 145 1.03 0.78 4.24
CA ALA A 145 -0.15 0.33 3.49
C ALA A 145 -1.44 0.74 4.19
N THR A 146 -1.49 0.67 5.52
CA THR A 146 -2.65 1.13 6.30
C THR A 146 -2.96 2.60 6.02
N LEU A 147 -1.96 3.48 6.10
CA LEU A 147 -2.15 4.91 5.84
C LEU A 147 -2.61 5.18 4.41
N ILE A 148 -2.02 4.49 3.43
CA ILE A 148 -2.42 4.65 2.02
C ILE A 148 -3.86 4.19 1.80
N ILE A 149 -4.28 3.06 2.36
CA ILE A 149 -5.65 2.54 2.20
C ILE A 149 -6.67 3.43 2.90
N LEU A 150 -6.36 3.93 4.11
CA LEU A 150 -7.20 4.90 4.80
C LEU A 150 -7.33 6.20 4.02
N ALA A 151 -6.24 6.72 3.48
CA ALA A 151 -6.26 7.92 2.63
C ALA A 151 -7.07 7.70 1.35
N LEU A 152 -6.91 6.56 0.66
CA LEU A 152 -7.72 6.19 -0.50
C LEU A 152 -9.22 6.14 -0.15
N GLY A 153 -9.57 5.48 0.94
CA GLY A 153 -10.95 5.41 1.41
C GLY A 153 -11.53 6.80 1.70
N PHE A 154 -10.77 7.64 2.38
CA PHE A 154 -11.15 9.03 2.67
C PHE A 154 -11.38 9.86 1.40
N ILE A 155 -10.46 9.77 0.43
CA ILE A 155 -10.57 10.47 -0.85
C ILE A 155 -11.83 10.00 -1.60
N LEU A 156 -12.06 8.69 -1.65
CA LEU A 156 -13.25 8.14 -2.32
C LEU A 156 -14.54 8.59 -1.64
N MET A 157 -14.62 8.57 -0.31
CA MET A 157 -15.78 9.07 0.43
C MET A 157 -16.04 10.56 0.15
N THR A 158 -14.98 11.36 0.05
CA THR A 158 -15.08 12.78 -0.31
C THR A 158 -15.64 12.96 -1.73
N LEU A 159 -15.12 12.20 -2.70
CA LEU A 159 -15.59 12.21 -4.09
C LEU A 159 -17.02 11.67 -4.23
N GLY A 160 -17.39 10.69 -3.40
CA GLY A 160 -18.73 10.10 -3.35
C GLY A 160 -19.81 11.01 -2.74
N GLY A 161 -19.42 12.17 -2.18
CA GLY A 161 -20.35 13.16 -1.63
C GLY A 161 -20.80 12.88 -0.19
N THR A 162 -19.99 12.17 0.61
CA THR A 162 -20.19 12.04 2.06
C THR A 162 -20.23 13.41 2.73
N ASP A 163 -21.13 13.60 3.70
CA ASP A 163 -21.25 14.88 4.42
C ASP A 163 -19.94 15.24 5.13
N TRP A 164 -19.53 16.49 4.98
CA TRP A 164 -18.29 17.04 5.55
C TRP A 164 -18.14 16.83 7.07
N LYS A 165 -19.23 16.85 7.80
CA LYS A 165 -19.23 16.62 9.26
C LYS A 165 -18.64 15.25 9.63
N TYR A 166 -19.00 14.22 8.86
CA TYR A 166 -18.49 12.86 9.09
C TYR A 166 -17.03 12.73 8.65
N LEU A 167 -16.65 13.39 7.55
CA LEU A 167 -15.27 13.39 7.06
C LEU A 167 -14.32 14.01 8.09
N VAL A 168 -14.71 15.16 8.69
CA VAL A 168 -13.92 15.80 9.75
C VAL A 168 -13.83 14.88 10.98
N GLY A 169 -14.93 14.26 11.38
CA GLY A 169 -14.94 13.29 12.48
C GLY A 169 -13.99 12.11 12.23
N LEU A 170 -13.95 11.58 11.00
CA LEU A 170 -13.05 10.50 10.61
C LEU A 170 -11.58 10.93 10.63
N VAL A 171 -11.27 12.15 10.20
CA VAL A 171 -9.90 12.71 10.30
C VAL A 171 -9.45 12.79 11.75
N ILE A 172 -10.29 13.35 12.62
CA ILE A 172 -9.99 13.47 14.05
C ILE A 172 -9.76 12.08 14.66
N LEU A 173 -10.65 11.13 14.38
CA LEU A 173 -10.52 9.74 14.85
C LEU A 173 -9.24 9.10 14.31
N GLY A 174 -8.92 9.26 13.03
CA GLY A 174 -7.71 8.76 12.40
C GLY A 174 -6.45 9.31 13.05
N CYS A 175 -6.39 10.63 13.27
CA CYS A 175 -5.27 11.27 13.97
C CYS A 175 -5.10 10.74 15.40
N LEU A 176 -6.21 10.54 16.13
CA LEU A 176 -6.17 9.98 17.47
C LEU A 176 -5.62 8.54 17.47
N LEU A 177 -6.10 7.69 16.57
CA LEU A 177 -5.62 6.32 16.44
C LEU A 177 -4.13 6.25 16.07
N VAL A 178 -3.68 7.10 15.15
CA VAL A 178 -2.25 7.21 14.81
C VAL A 178 -1.44 7.68 16.02
N ALA A 179 -1.90 8.67 16.76
CA ALA A 179 -1.22 9.14 17.97
C ALA A 179 -1.11 8.03 19.02
N VAL A 180 -2.19 7.30 19.30
CA VAL A 180 -2.17 6.14 20.20
C VAL A 180 -1.20 5.06 19.70
N TYR A 181 -1.20 4.76 18.40
CA TYR A 181 -0.26 3.80 17.82
C TYR A 181 1.20 4.22 18.01
N LEU A 182 1.53 5.49 17.78
CA LEU A 182 2.88 6.04 17.95
C LEU A 182 3.34 5.95 19.41
N LEU A 183 2.44 6.17 20.36
CA LEU A 183 2.75 6.10 21.78
C LEU A 183 2.91 4.65 22.30
N THR A 184 2.20 3.70 21.71
CA THR A 184 2.17 2.30 22.19
C THR A 184 3.21 1.39 21.54
N LYS A 185 3.60 1.65 20.30
CA LYS A 185 4.55 0.82 19.54
C LYS A 185 5.88 1.54 19.36
N GLY A 186 6.92 1.10 20.09
CA GLY A 186 8.30 1.60 19.95
C GLY A 186 8.94 1.43 18.56
N TYR A 187 8.30 0.65 17.66
CA TYR A 187 8.72 0.44 16.27
C TYR A 187 8.84 1.75 15.47
N THR A 188 7.91 2.68 15.69
CA THR A 188 7.91 3.97 14.98
C THR A 188 8.94 4.94 15.56
N GLY A 189 9.26 4.82 16.86
CA GLY A 189 10.30 5.63 17.51
C GLY A 189 11.66 5.45 16.83
N GLY A 190 12.04 4.21 16.46
CA GLY A 190 13.28 3.94 15.75
C GLY A 190 13.35 4.57 14.34
N ARG A 191 12.22 4.63 13.61
CA ARG A 191 12.18 5.27 12.28
C ARG A 191 12.17 6.78 12.35
N ILE A 192 11.46 7.38 13.30
CA ILE A 192 11.47 8.82 13.54
C ILE A 192 12.86 9.26 14.01
N SER A 193 13.48 8.51 14.92
CA SER A 193 14.85 8.78 15.36
C SER A 193 15.84 8.69 14.21
N ALA A 194 15.75 7.66 13.36
CA ALA A 194 16.61 7.52 12.18
C ALA A 194 16.38 8.61 11.12
N TRP A 195 15.19 9.19 11.06
CA TRP A 195 14.91 10.31 10.17
C TRP A 195 15.44 11.65 10.72
N LEU A 196 15.29 11.88 12.02
CA LEU A 196 15.77 13.12 12.67
C LEU A 196 17.27 13.11 12.92
N HIS A 197 17.82 11.94 13.28
CA HIS A 197 19.22 11.72 13.65
C HIS A 197 19.77 10.48 12.94
N PRO A 198 19.92 10.52 11.59
CA PRO A 198 20.38 9.37 10.82
C PRO A 198 21.83 8.98 11.15
N GLU A 199 22.60 9.90 11.68
CA GLU A 199 23.98 9.72 12.13
C GLU A 199 24.13 8.77 13.33
N ASN A 200 23.07 8.52 14.10
CA ASN A 200 23.10 7.62 15.24
C ASN A 200 23.16 6.14 14.86
N ASP A 201 22.72 5.78 13.65
CA ASP A 201 22.75 4.42 13.14
C ASP A 201 22.99 4.43 11.61
N PRO A 202 24.22 4.77 11.19
CA PRO A 202 24.52 5.06 9.77
C PRO A 202 24.54 3.82 8.87
N LEU A 203 24.64 2.61 9.45
CA LEU A 203 24.77 1.35 8.70
C LEU A 203 23.47 0.53 8.60
N ASP A 204 22.44 0.85 9.41
CA ASP A 204 21.14 0.17 9.38
C ASP A 204 20.00 1.16 9.13
N LYS A 205 19.36 1.67 10.17
CA LYS A 205 18.12 2.47 10.06
C LYS A 205 18.32 3.84 9.42
N GLY A 206 19.49 4.47 9.68
CA GLY A 206 19.86 5.77 9.12
C GLY A 206 20.43 5.72 7.70
N LEU A 207 20.83 4.53 7.21
CA LEU A 207 21.54 4.35 5.94
C LEU A 207 20.79 5.00 4.75
N GLN A 208 19.49 4.75 4.61
CA GLN A 208 18.70 5.28 3.49
C GLN A 208 18.66 6.80 3.49
N VAL A 209 18.51 7.42 4.68
CA VAL A 209 18.44 8.88 4.82
C VAL A 209 19.78 9.50 4.50
N LEU A 210 20.88 8.96 5.03
CA LEU A 210 22.24 9.43 4.74
C LEU A 210 22.60 9.28 3.27
N GLN A 211 22.28 8.14 2.64
CA GLN A 211 22.51 7.95 1.21
C GLN A 211 21.74 8.94 0.35
N SER A 212 20.48 9.26 0.72
CA SER A 212 19.70 10.28 0.02
C SER A 212 20.28 11.70 0.19
N GLN A 213 20.77 12.01 1.39
CA GLN A 213 21.45 13.30 1.65
C GLN A 213 22.76 13.43 0.87
N TYR A 214 23.56 12.38 0.80
CA TYR A 214 24.77 12.35 -0.02
C TYR A 214 24.46 12.52 -1.51
N ALA A 215 23.42 11.85 -2.00
CA ALA A 215 23.02 11.97 -3.40
C ALA A 215 22.51 13.38 -3.80
N ILE A 216 21.98 14.15 -2.85
CA ILE A 216 21.50 15.53 -3.07
C ILE A 216 22.64 16.53 -2.87
N GLY A 217 23.57 16.24 -1.94
CA GLY A 217 24.65 17.15 -1.54
C GLY A 217 25.97 16.99 -2.30
N SER A 218 26.05 16.04 -3.26
CA SER A 218 27.25 15.79 -4.07
C SER A 218 27.27 16.56 -5.39
#